data_add65c8d4c69c120cf1790c22ab8f8fd
#
_entry.id   add65c8d4c69c120cf1790c22ab8f8fd
#
_cell.length_a   1.000
_cell.length_b   1.000
_cell.length_c   1.000
_cell.angle_alpha   90.00
_cell.angle_beta   90.00
_cell.angle_gamma   90.00
#
_symmetry.space_group_name_H-M   'P 1'
#
loop_
_entity.id
_entity.type
_entity.pdbx_description
1 polymer ?
#
loop_
_entity_poly.entity_id
_entity_poly.type
_entity_poly.pdbx_seq_one_letter_code
_entity_poly.pdbx_strand_id
1 'polypeptide(L)'
;MRTLLVAVLALSLTAAASQETRKLVLVAGKMSHGPGDHEFRAGSLLLQKCLAKFPGLEVVVVPNGWPEDVKVFDGATAIVCYADGGGGHPFIQGDRAKLIDGFTKKGVGLGFMHYGVEVPKEKAGAEFLDWIGGYYENAYSCNPMWSPEYQKFPDHPVARGVKPFSTNDEWYMSIRFRPEMKGITSILVAKPSDKVRGGPYVYPKGPYDHIVKASGQDETMMWCVERDGGGRGFGFTGGHRHKNWGDDNHRKVVLNALVWLCKLEVPAGGVESTVTPEDLQQNLDPKKK
;
A
#
# COMPACT_ATOMS: atom_id res chain seq x y z
N MET A 1 -8.51 -61.45 -43.17
CA MET A 1 -7.65 -60.92 -42.11
C MET A 1 -8.15 -59.52 -41.79
N ARG A 2 -8.79 -59.32 -40.62
CA ARG A 2 -9.25 -58.00 -40.15
C ARG A 2 -8.30 -57.55 -39.05
N THR A 3 -7.53 -56.53 -39.34
CA THR A 3 -6.60 -55.93 -38.39
C THR A 3 -7.35 -54.99 -37.45
N LEU A 4 -7.38 -55.32 -36.14
CA LEU A 4 -7.94 -54.45 -35.09
C LEU A 4 -6.87 -53.39 -34.72
N LEU A 5 -7.18 -52.11 -34.94
CA LEU A 5 -6.40 -51.02 -34.42
C LEU A 5 -6.87 -50.73 -32.97
N VAL A 6 -6.00 -50.96 -31.99
CA VAL A 6 -6.22 -50.58 -30.59
C VAL A 6 -5.66 -49.18 -30.42
N ALA A 7 -6.54 -48.19 -30.25
CA ALA A 7 -6.16 -46.81 -29.87
C ALA A 7 -5.90 -46.76 -28.36
N VAL A 8 -4.65 -46.55 -27.97
CA VAL A 8 -4.27 -46.30 -26.58
C VAL A 8 -4.48 -44.81 -26.29
N LEU A 9 -5.51 -44.48 -25.50
CA LEU A 9 -5.78 -43.13 -25.00
C LEU A 9 -4.84 -42.87 -23.81
N ALA A 10 -3.77 -42.10 -24.03
CA ALA A 10 -2.91 -41.63 -22.94
C ALA A 10 -3.59 -40.49 -22.19
N LEU A 11 -4.15 -40.76 -21.00
CA LEU A 11 -4.58 -39.75 -20.06
C LEU A 11 -3.34 -39.09 -19.45
N SER A 12 -3.02 -37.87 -19.90
CA SER A 12 -2.03 -37.04 -19.23
C SER A 12 -2.66 -36.45 -17.96
N LEU A 13 -2.36 -37.04 -16.80
CA LEU A 13 -2.59 -36.41 -15.50
C LEU A 13 -1.61 -35.23 -15.37
N THR A 14 -2.07 -34.01 -15.61
CA THR A 14 -1.35 -32.81 -15.18
C THR A 14 -1.51 -32.70 -13.65
N ALA A 15 -0.49 -33.10 -12.92
CA ALA A 15 -0.41 -32.81 -11.49
C ALA A 15 -0.42 -31.28 -11.34
N ALA A 16 -1.50 -30.74 -10.78
CA ALA A 16 -1.53 -29.36 -10.36
C ALA A 16 -0.48 -29.20 -9.24
N ALA A 17 0.64 -28.55 -9.57
CA ALA A 17 1.63 -28.18 -8.57
C ALA A 17 0.90 -27.35 -7.50
N SER A 18 0.96 -27.77 -6.24
CA SER A 18 0.41 -26.99 -5.12
C SER A 18 1.12 -25.63 -5.13
N GLN A 19 0.39 -24.57 -5.42
CA GLN A 19 0.94 -23.22 -5.39
C GLN A 19 1.38 -22.94 -3.96
N GLU A 20 2.66 -22.67 -3.77
CA GLU A 20 3.22 -22.31 -2.45
C GLU A 20 2.48 -21.09 -1.89
N THR A 21 1.98 -21.22 -0.65
CA THR A 21 1.26 -20.13 0.01
C THR A 21 2.19 -18.96 0.27
N ARG A 22 1.81 -17.78 -0.18
CA ARG A 22 2.53 -16.51 0.05
C ARG A 22 2.05 -15.88 1.34
N LYS A 23 3.00 -15.44 2.16
CA LYS A 23 2.70 -14.81 3.45
C LYS A 23 2.84 -13.30 3.35
N LEU A 24 1.75 -12.59 3.64
CA LEU A 24 1.68 -11.13 3.79
C LEU A 24 1.61 -10.78 5.28
N VAL A 25 2.50 -9.93 5.76
CA VAL A 25 2.44 -9.39 7.12
C VAL A 25 2.03 -7.92 7.06
N LEU A 26 0.87 -7.58 7.67
CA LEU A 26 0.38 -6.22 7.83
C LEU A 26 0.72 -5.73 9.24
N VAL A 27 1.61 -4.75 9.35
CA VAL A 27 1.97 -4.11 10.62
C VAL A 27 1.08 -2.89 10.82
N ALA A 28 0.09 -3.02 11.70
CA ALA A 28 -0.83 -1.95 12.07
C ALA A 28 -0.24 -1.10 13.20
N GLY A 29 -0.25 0.21 13.06
CA GLY A 29 0.24 1.17 14.03
C GLY A 29 -0.49 1.13 15.38
N LYS A 30 0.06 1.84 16.34
CA LYS A 30 -0.59 2.11 17.62
C LYS A 30 -1.77 3.06 17.43
N MET A 31 -2.72 3.02 18.36
CA MET A 31 -3.82 3.98 18.40
C MET A 31 -3.29 5.42 18.42
N SER A 32 -3.81 6.24 17.52
CA SER A 32 -3.48 7.67 17.42
C SER A 32 -4.67 8.44 16.82
N HIS A 33 -4.60 9.77 16.82
CA HIS A 33 -5.62 10.67 16.24
C HIS A 33 -7.03 10.48 16.82
N GLY A 34 -8.01 11.18 16.25
CA GLY A 34 -9.42 11.12 16.68
C GLY A 34 -10.16 9.87 16.19
N PRO A 35 -11.39 9.66 16.66
CA PRO A 35 -12.24 8.56 16.21
C PRO A 35 -12.48 8.58 14.70
N GLY A 36 -12.26 7.43 14.05
CA GLY A 36 -12.43 7.27 12.60
C GLY A 36 -11.23 7.68 11.75
N ASP A 37 -10.22 8.34 12.34
CA ASP A 37 -8.96 8.68 11.69
C ASP A 37 -7.85 7.76 12.23
N HIS A 38 -6.90 7.34 11.38
CA HIS A 38 -5.79 6.43 11.74
C HIS A 38 -6.26 5.15 12.47
N GLU A 39 -7.33 4.55 12.00
CA GLU A 39 -7.81 3.25 12.51
C GLU A 39 -6.97 2.11 11.90
N PHE A 40 -5.67 2.11 12.19
CA PHE A 40 -4.68 1.21 11.59
C PHE A 40 -5.01 -0.26 11.81
N ARG A 41 -5.39 -0.62 13.04
CA ARG A 41 -5.77 -1.99 13.41
C ARG A 41 -7.05 -2.42 12.71
N ALA A 42 -8.09 -1.61 12.77
CA ALA A 42 -9.36 -1.90 12.12
C ALA A 42 -9.21 -1.99 10.60
N GLY A 43 -8.48 -1.05 9.97
CA GLY A 43 -8.19 -1.06 8.55
C GLY A 43 -7.41 -2.30 8.12
N SER A 44 -6.36 -2.69 8.85
CA SER A 44 -5.57 -3.88 8.56
C SER A 44 -6.37 -5.18 8.68
N LEU A 45 -7.21 -5.30 9.71
CA LEU A 45 -8.10 -6.46 9.89
C LEU A 45 -9.18 -6.52 8.81
N LEU A 46 -9.69 -5.37 8.37
CA LEU A 46 -10.64 -5.29 7.26
C LEU A 46 -10.01 -5.75 5.94
N LEU A 47 -8.78 -5.31 5.63
CA LEU A 47 -8.04 -5.76 4.45
C LEU A 47 -7.72 -7.26 4.53
N GLN A 48 -7.35 -7.79 5.71
CA GLN A 48 -7.18 -9.23 5.93
C GLN A 48 -8.48 -9.98 5.64
N LYS A 49 -9.62 -9.50 6.15
CA LYS A 49 -10.94 -10.08 5.88
C LYS A 49 -11.24 -10.13 4.38
N CYS A 50 -10.98 -9.04 3.65
CA CYS A 50 -11.18 -8.96 2.20
C CYS A 50 -10.32 -9.98 1.43
N LEU A 51 -9.14 -10.31 1.94
CA LEU A 51 -8.19 -11.24 1.32
C LEU A 51 -8.32 -12.68 1.84
N ALA A 52 -9.16 -12.95 2.84
CA ALA A 52 -9.22 -14.25 3.53
C ALA A 52 -9.50 -15.46 2.61
N LYS A 53 -10.13 -15.22 1.47
CA LYS A 53 -10.43 -16.27 0.47
C LYS A 53 -9.55 -16.18 -0.78
N PHE A 54 -8.54 -15.30 -0.79
CA PHE A 54 -7.67 -15.16 -1.96
C PHE A 54 -6.75 -16.38 -2.07
N PRO A 55 -6.75 -17.10 -3.21
CA PRO A 55 -6.01 -18.35 -3.35
C PRO A 55 -4.49 -18.14 -3.16
N GLY A 56 -3.85 -19.01 -2.38
CA GLY A 56 -2.41 -19.00 -2.19
C GLY A 56 -1.87 -17.81 -1.37
N LEU A 57 -2.74 -17.09 -0.64
CA LEU A 57 -2.34 -15.97 0.20
C LEU A 57 -2.74 -16.19 1.67
N GLU A 58 -1.76 -16.12 2.56
CA GLU A 58 -1.95 -16.00 4.00
C GLU A 58 -1.68 -14.55 4.43
N VAL A 59 -2.59 -13.96 5.20
CA VAL A 59 -2.43 -12.60 5.72
C VAL A 59 -2.35 -12.64 7.24
N VAL A 60 -1.26 -12.12 7.79
CA VAL A 60 -1.02 -11.99 9.23
C VAL A 60 -1.06 -10.51 9.60
N VAL A 61 -1.87 -10.13 10.58
CA VAL A 61 -1.92 -8.77 11.11
C VAL A 61 -1.16 -8.70 12.43
N VAL A 62 -0.19 -7.80 12.50
CA VAL A 62 0.56 -7.46 13.71
C VAL A 62 -0.02 -6.14 14.25
N PRO A 63 -0.75 -6.13 15.36
CA PRO A 63 -1.31 -4.90 15.92
C PRO A 63 -0.25 -4.13 16.73
N ASN A 64 -0.55 -2.85 16.98
CA ASN A 64 0.20 -1.99 17.91
C ASN A 64 1.66 -1.68 17.51
N GLY A 65 1.94 -1.64 16.21
CA GLY A 65 3.24 -1.22 15.68
C GLY A 65 4.23 -2.37 15.51
N TRP A 66 5.50 -2.13 15.80
CA TRP A 66 6.54 -3.13 15.63
C TRP A 66 6.30 -4.39 16.48
N PRO A 67 6.43 -5.61 15.91
CA PRO A 67 6.17 -6.84 16.62
C PRO A 67 7.16 -7.05 17.79
N GLU A 68 6.68 -7.67 18.86
CA GLU A 68 7.53 -8.10 19.97
C GLU A 68 8.50 -9.22 19.55
N ASP A 69 8.02 -10.16 18.74
CA ASP A 69 8.84 -11.22 18.14
C ASP A 69 8.93 -10.99 16.61
N VAL A 70 10.13 -10.64 16.15
CA VAL A 70 10.41 -10.41 14.72
C VAL A 70 10.32 -11.68 13.87
N LYS A 71 10.24 -12.87 14.48
CA LYS A 71 10.00 -14.14 13.76
C LYS A 71 8.68 -14.14 13.00
N VAL A 72 7.74 -13.24 13.33
CA VAL A 72 6.52 -13.07 12.53
C VAL A 72 6.83 -12.74 11.06
N PHE A 73 8.00 -12.16 10.78
CA PHE A 73 8.46 -11.86 9.41
C PHE A 73 9.12 -13.07 8.72
N ASP A 74 9.40 -14.16 9.43
CA ASP A 74 10.01 -15.35 8.83
C ASP A 74 9.07 -15.92 7.76
N GLY A 75 9.62 -16.20 6.58
CA GLY A 75 8.84 -16.68 5.43
C GLY A 75 7.91 -15.65 4.80
N ALA A 76 7.92 -14.39 5.25
CA ALA A 76 7.12 -13.34 4.62
C ALA A 76 7.55 -13.11 3.17
N THR A 77 6.58 -13.15 2.26
CA THR A 77 6.76 -12.73 0.86
C THR A 77 6.66 -11.20 0.77
N ALA A 78 5.84 -10.59 1.62
CA ALA A 78 5.67 -9.15 1.70
C ALA A 78 5.37 -8.68 3.13
N ILE A 79 5.81 -7.46 3.43
CA ILE A 79 5.56 -6.75 4.69
C ILE A 79 5.00 -5.37 4.36
N VAL A 80 3.90 -4.99 5.00
CA VAL A 80 3.25 -3.69 4.79
C VAL A 80 3.08 -2.99 6.13
N CYS A 81 3.43 -1.72 6.17
CA CYS A 81 3.27 -0.84 7.33
C CYS A 81 2.11 0.13 7.10
N TYR A 82 1.12 0.08 7.97
CA TYR A 82 0.02 1.05 8.06
C TYR A 82 0.01 1.61 9.48
N ALA A 83 0.79 2.66 9.70
CA ALA A 83 1.10 3.19 11.03
C ALA A 83 1.44 4.69 10.95
N ASP A 84 1.57 5.34 12.10
CA ASP A 84 2.15 6.67 12.18
C ASP A 84 3.61 6.66 11.71
N GLY A 85 4.00 7.74 11.05
CA GLY A 85 5.32 7.96 10.46
C GLY A 85 6.19 8.94 11.24
N GLY A 86 6.96 9.72 10.49
CA GLY A 86 7.87 10.70 11.04
C GLY A 86 8.99 10.09 11.89
N GLY A 87 9.47 10.82 12.87
CA GLY A 87 10.56 10.38 13.75
C GLY A 87 10.25 9.15 14.60
N GLY A 88 8.95 8.85 14.81
CA GLY A 88 8.44 7.70 15.56
C GLY A 88 8.12 6.47 14.71
N HIS A 89 8.34 6.53 13.39
CA HIS A 89 7.99 5.46 12.47
C HIS A 89 8.51 4.09 12.95
N PRO A 90 7.65 3.04 13.02
CA PRO A 90 8.01 1.77 13.68
C PRO A 90 9.17 1.02 13.00
N PHE A 91 9.43 1.24 11.70
CA PHE A 91 10.45 0.52 10.94
C PHE A 91 11.85 1.17 10.98
N ILE A 92 11.98 2.36 11.58
CA ILE A 92 13.26 3.08 11.58
C ILE A 92 13.87 3.29 12.97
N GLN A 93 13.28 2.67 14.01
CA GLN A 93 13.81 2.77 15.37
C GLN A 93 14.98 1.79 15.58
N GLY A 94 16.09 2.27 16.14
CA GLY A 94 17.29 1.44 16.39
C GLY A 94 17.77 0.77 15.08
N ASP A 95 18.02 -0.53 15.13
CA ASP A 95 18.52 -1.32 13.98
C ASP A 95 17.42 -1.86 13.04
N ARG A 96 16.16 -1.44 13.22
CA ARG A 96 15.03 -1.98 12.46
C ARG A 96 15.14 -1.74 10.97
N ALA A 97 15.59 -0.55 10.54
CA ALA A 97 15.81 -0.25 9.14
C ALA A 97 16.80 -1.23 8.50
N LYS A 98 17.87 -1.58 9.20
CA LYS A 98 18.86 -2.58 8.74
C LYS A 98 18.25 -3.98 8.64
N LEU A 99 17.36 -4.37 9.56
CA LEU A 99 16.64 -5.63 9.48
C LEU A 99 15.72 -5.67 8.25
N ILE A 100 14.94 -4.62 8.03
CA ILE A 100 14.04 -4.49 6.87
C ILE A 100 14.86 -4.51 5.55
N ASP A 101 15.97 -3.81 5.50
CA ASP A 101 16.88 -3.85 4.34
C ASP A 101 17.38 -5.27 4.06
N GLY A 102 17.63 -6.06 5.10
CA GLY A 102 17.96 -7.49 4.96
C GLY A 102 16.83 -8.31 4.31
N PHE A 103 15.57 -7.98 4.54
CA PHE A 103 14.42 -8.60 3.87
C PHE A 103 14.29 -8.12 2.42
N THR A 104 14.48 -6.83 2.14
CA THR A 104 14.41 -6.31 0.77
C THR A 104 15.45 -6.93 -0.14
N LYS A 105 16.68 -7.12 0.35
CA LYS A 105 17.77 -7.79 -0.37
C LYS A 105 17.48 -9.26 -0.71
N LYS A 106 16.57 -9.89 0.05
CA LYS A 106 16.05 -11.25 -0.23
C LYS A 106 14.83 -11.23 -1.16
N GLY A 107 14.45 -10.06 -1.68
CA GLY A 107 13.31 -9.90 -2.59
C GLY A 107 11.94 -9.87 -1.91
N VAL A 108 11.88 -9.67 -0.58
CA VAL A 108 10.61 -9.45 0.15
C VAL A 108 10.01 -8.12 -0.30
N GLY A 109 8.70 -8.13 -0.61
CA GLY A 109 7.94 -6.94 -0.98
C GLY A 109 7.76 -5.99 0.22
N LEU A 110 7.83 -4.68 0.01
CA LEU A 110 7.54 -3.68 1.03
C LEU A 110 6.44 -2.72 0.60
N GLY A 111 5.50 -2.43 1.49
CA GLY A 111 4.47 -1.42 1.29
C GLY A 111 4.34 -0.49 2.49
N PHE A 112 4.08 0.78 2.21
CA PHE A 112 3.82 1.78 3.25
C PHE A 112 2.55 2.55 2.91
N MET A 113 1.69 2.70 3.91
CA MET A 113 0.36 3.29 3.73
C MET A 113 0.18 4.49 4.64
N HIS A 114 -0.42 5.52 4.08
CA HIS A 114 -0.76 6.79 4.70
C HIS A 114 0.45 7.41 5.39
N TYR A 115 0.36 7.76 6.67
CA TYR A 115 1.44 8.39 7.43
C TYR A 115 2.71 7.49 7.48
N GLY A 116 2.56 6.17 7.30
CA GLY A 116 3.69 5.26 7.15
C GLY A 116 4.60 5.53 5.94
N VAL A 117 4.25 6.41 5.01
CA VAL A 117 5.16 6.84 3.93
C VAL A 117 6.10 7.98 4.37
N GLU A 118 5.89 8.57 5.56
CA GLU A 118 6.69 9.67 6.08
C GLU A 118 7.85 9.17 6.95
N VAL A 119 9.07 9.60 6.59
CA VAL A 119 10.26 9.40 7.41
C VAL A 119 11.13 10.65 7.37
N PRO A 120 11.90 10.94 8.45
CA PRO A 120 12.94 11.97 8.38
C PRO A 120 13.98 11.60 7.34
N LYS A 121 14.31 12.55 6.48
CA LYS A 121 15.27 12.38 5.38
C LYS A 121 16.60 11.77 5.86
N GLU A 122 17.13 12.30 6.95
CA GLU A 122 18.42 11.93 7.52
C GLU A 122 18.42 10.57 8.23
N LYS A 123 17.23 10.00 8.53
CA LYS A 123 17.11 8.71 9.22
C LYS A 123 16.88 7.55 8.27
N ALA A 124 16.01 7.73 7.27
CA ALA A 124 15.60 6.65 6.38
C ALA A 124 15.13 7.10 4.99
N GLY A 125 15.39 8.35 4.59
CA GLY A 125 14.99 8.83 3.27
C GLY A 125 15.64 8.04 2.14
N ALA A 126 16.92 7.68 2.28
CA ALA A 126 17.62 6.87 1.29
C ALA A 126 17.04 5.44 1.20
N GLU A 127 16.80 4.82 2.34
CA GLU A 127 16.19 3.49 2.42
C GLU A 127 14.80 3.44 1.78
N PHE A 128 13.95 4.44 2.03
CA PHE A 128 12.62 4.52 1.43
C PHE A 128 12.68 4.73 -0.09
N LEU A 129 13.64 5.52 -0.58
CA LEU A 129 13.88 5.61 -2.02
C LEU A 129 14.29 4.25 -2.60
N ASP A 130 15.09 3.45 -1.90
CA ASP A 130 15.48 2.11 -2.34
C ASP A 130 14.35 1.09 -2.21
N TRP A 131 13.60 1.14 -1.11
CA TRP A 131 12.58 0.13 -0.80
C TRP A 131 11.31 0.29 -1.63
N ILE A 132 10.78 1.52 -1.69
CA ILE A 132 9.49 1.81 -2.33
C ILE A 132 9.55 2.94 -3.37
N GLY A 133 10.71 3.51 -3.62
CA GLY A 133 10.89 4.52 -4.67
C GLY A 133 10.58 5.97 -4.27
N GLY A 134 9.97 6.19 -3.10
CA GLY A 134 9.59 7.54 -2.67
C GLY A 134 9.16 7.60 -1.21
N TYR A 135 9.14 8.80 -0.64
CA TYR A 135 8.70 9.04 0.74
C TYR A 135 8.19 10.48 0.91
N TYR A 136 7.37 10.69 1.93
CA TYR A 136 6.99 12.03 2.38
C TYR A 136 8.12 12.62 3.24
N GLU A 137 8.58 13.82 2.88
CA GLU A 137 9.59 14.57 3.63
C GLU A 137 8.94 15.73 4.36
N ASN A 138 9.03 15.76 5.70
CA ASN A 138 8.53 16.88 6.48
C ASN A 138 9.15 18.20 6.03
N ALA A 139 8.37 19.29 6.05
CA ALA A 139 8.72 20.61 5.56
C ALA A 139 9.01 20.71 4.04
N TYR A 140 8.74 19.66 3.28
CA TYR A 140 8.78 19.64 1.82
C TYR A 140 7.50 19.10 1.20
N SER A 141 7.07 17.91 1.58
CA SER A 141 5.78 17.34 1.19
C SER A 141 4.66 17.99 1.99
N CYS A 142 3.42 17.88 1.55
CA CYS A 142 2.27 18.41 2.27
C CYS A 142 1.08 17.44 2.27
N ASN A 143 0.18 17.63 3.23
CA ASN A 143 -0.90 16.72 3.57
C ASN A 143 -2.26 17.45 3.70
N PRO A 144 -2.77 18.07 2.62
CA PRO A 144 -4.09 18.71 2.66
C PRO A 144 -5.22 17.68 2.73
N MET A 145 -6.33 18.08 3.35
CA MET A 145 -7.60 17.36 3.21
C MET A 145 -8.28 17.78 1.91
N TRP A 146 -8.42 16.86 0.95
CA TRP A 146 -9.05 17.14 -0.33
C TRP A 146 -9.61 15.89 -1.01
N SER A 147 -10.28 16.06 -2.14
CA SER A 147 -10.92 14.99 -2.92
C SER A 147 -10.33 14.96 -4.32
N PRO A 148 -9.26 14.21 -4.57
CA PRO A 148 -8.70 14.03 -5.91
C PRO A 148 -9.66 13.24 -6.80
N GLU A 149 -9.74 13.63 -8.07
CA GLU A 149 -10.47 12.92 -9.11
C GLU A 149 -9.52 11.96 -9.83
N TYR A 150 -9.59 10.66 -9.50
CA TYR A 150 -8.81 9.63 -10.19
C TYR A 150 -9.58 9.14 -11.40
N GLN A 151 -9.19 9.56 -12.61
CA GLN A 151 -9.92 9.31 -13.84
C GLN A 151 -9.19 8.34 -14.80
N LYS A 152 -7.87 8.24 -14.68
CA LYS A 152 -7.01 7.45 -15.57
C LYS A 152 -6.06 6.60 -14.76
N PHE A 153 -5.86 5.38 -15.23
CA PHE A 153 -5.00 4.40 -14.57
C PHE A 153 -4.00 3.82 -15.57
N PRO A 154 -2.76 3.49 -15.14
CA PRO A 154 -1.78 2.87 -16.01
C PRO A 154 -2.15 1.41 -16.32
N ASP A 155 -1.55 0.86 -17.37
CA ASP A 155 -1.55 -0.59 -17.60
C ASP A 155 -0.59 -1.27 -16.62
N HIS A 156 -1.10 -1.52 -15.42
CA HIS A 156 -0.36 -2.13 -14.31
C HIS A 156 -1.29 -3.06 -13.51
N PRO A 157 -0.81 -4.23 -13.01
CA PRO A 157 -1.66 -5.14 -12.24
C PRO A 157 -2.41 -4.49 -11.07
N VAL A 158 -1.79 -3.53 -10.39
CA VAL A 158 -2.40 -2.81 -9.26
C VAL A 158 -3.62 -1.97 -9.68
N ALA A 159 -3.69 -1.56 -10.94
CA ALA A 159 -4.80 -0.78 -11.48
C ALA A 159 -5.93 -1.62 -12.09
N ARG A 160 -5.79 -2.94 -12.17
CA ARG A 160 -6.79 -3.82 -12.81
C ARG A 160 -8.16 -3.70 -12.16
N GLY A 161 -9.18 -3.49 -12.97
CA GLY A 161 -10.56 -3.40 -12.53
C GLY A 161 -10.92 -2.17 -11.69
N VAL A 162 -9.97 -1.27 -11.45
CA VAL A 162 -10.23 0.01 -10.77
C VAL A 162 -10.96 0.94 -11.73
N LYS A 163 -12.06 1.51 -11.28
CA LYS A 163 -12.87 2.50 -12.02
C LYS A 163 -12.62 3.90 -11.47
N PRO A 164 -12.94 4.96 -12.22
CA PRO A 164 -12.86 6.32 -11.72
C PRO A 164 -13.52 6.49 -10.36
N PHE A 165 -12.84 7.15 -9.43
CA PHE A 165 -13.33 7.41 -8.07
C PHE A 165 -12.74 8.68 -7.48
N SER A 166 -13.37 9.15 -6.41
CA SER A 166 -12.91 10.29 -5.61
C SER A 166 -13.29 10.04 -4.16
N THR A 167 -12.35 10.14 -3.25
CA THR A 167 -12.60 10.07 -1.80
C THR A 167 -11.97 11.26 -1.11
N ASN A 168 -12.69 11.89 -0.18
CA ASN A 168 -12.12 12.93 0.66
C ASN A 168 -11.22 12.30 1.72
N ASP A 169 -9.93 12.59 1.63
CA ASP A 169 -8.91 12.06 2.53
C ASP A 169 -7.76 13.05 2.70
N GLU A 170 -6.85 12.76 3.59
CA GLU A 170 -5.58 13.46 3.73
C GLU A 170 -4.58 12.95 2.69
N TRP A 171 -4.82 13.30 1.42
CA TRP A 171 -3.97 12.86 0.32
C TRP A 171 -2.70 13.70 0.23
N TYR A 172 -1.54 13.05 0.36
CA TYR A 172 -0.25 13.73 0.36
C TYR A 172 0.21 14.11 -1.04
N MET A 173 0.91 15.24 -1.12
CA MET A 173 1.47 15.80 -2.35
C MET A 173 2.95 16.11 -2.19
N SER A 174 3.62 16.36 -3.31
CA SER A 174 5.05 16.66 -3.37
C SER A 174 5.92 15.59 -2.69
N ILE A 175 5.64 14.33 -3.00
CA ILE A 175 6.43 13.20 -2.51
C ILE A 175 7.86 13.28 -3.07
N ARG A 176 8.85 12.94 -2.25
CA ARG A 176 10.22 12.74 -2.71
C ARG A 176 10.34 11.41 -3.43
N PHE A 177 10.53 11.44 -4.73
CA PHE A 177 10.78 10.26 -5.54
C PHE A 177 12.25 10.11 -5.90
N ARG A 178 12.63 8.92 -6.37
CA ARG A 178 13.89 8.69 -7.05
C ARG A 178 14.06 9.70 -8.19
N PRO A 179 15.31 10.10 -8.52
CA PRO A 179 15.57 10.95 -9.69
C PRO A 179 14.87 10.40 -10.93
N GLU A 180 14.23 11.28 -11.70
CA GLU A 180 13.51 10.94 -12.94
C GLU A 180 12.44 9.85 -12.79
N MET A 181 11.91 9.64 -11.58
CA MET A 181 10.93 8.58 -11.28
C MET A 181 11.43 7.18 -11.70
N LYS A 182 12.73 6.92 -11.67
CA LYS A 182 13.36 5.69 -12.17
C LYS A 182 12.73 4.43 -11.58
N GLY A 183 12.16 3.58 -12.45
CA GLY A 183 11.52 2.32 -12.07
C GLY A 183 10.20 2.47 -11.32
N ILE A 184 9.62 3.67 -11.27
CA ILE A 184 8.36 3.96 -10.59
C ILE A 184 7.22 4.00 -11.59
N THR A 185 6.13 3.31 -11.28
CA THR A 185 4.84 3.45 -11.95
C THR A 185 3.88 4.21 -11.05
N SER A 186 3.43 5.39 -11.48
CA SER A 186 2.39 6.15 -10.80
C SER A 186 1.03 5.48 -11.01
N ILE A 187 0.37 5.08 -9.92
CA ILE A 187 -0.90 4.35 -9.96
C ILE A 187 -2.10 5.29 -9.78
N LEU A 188 -2.07 6.12 -8.74
CA LEU A 188 -3.09 7.15 -8.50
C LEU A 188 -2.47 8.52 -8.72
N VAL A 189 -2.99 9.20 -9.73
CA VAL A 189 -2.52 10.53 -10.15
C VAL A 189 -3.72 11.45 -10.28
N ALA A 190 -3.60 12.63 -9.71
CA ALA A 190 -4.61 13.68 -9.87
C ALA A 190 -3.96 15.07 -9.82
N LYS A 191 -4.69 16.06 -10.33
CA LYS A 191 -4.25 17.46 -10.37
C LYS A 191 -4.91 18.25 -9.25
N PRO A 192 -4.17 18.63 -8.20
CA PRO A 192 -4.69 19.51 -7.16
C PRO A 192 -5.01 20.89 -7.73
N SER A 193 -6.12 21.49 -7.28
CA SER A 193 -6.40 22.90 -7.58
C SER A 193 -5.43 23.82 -6.85
N ASP A 194 -5.30 25.08 -7.33
CA ASP A 194 -4.47 26.08 -6.68
C ASP A 194 -4.92 26.37 -5.24
N LYS A 195 -6.22 26.25 -4.97
CA LYS A 195 -6.76 26.32 -3.61
C LYS A 195 -6.20 25.23 -2.70
N VAL A 196 -6.10 23.98 -3.20
CA VAL A 196 -5.52 22.86 -2.43
C VAL A 196 -4.03 23.07 -2.22
N ARG A 197 -3.30 23.53 -3.26
CA ARG A 197 -1.87 23.86 -3.16
C ARG A 197 -1.57 25.02 -2.23
N GLY A 198 -2.49 26.00 -2.12
CA GLY A 198 -2.37 27.15 -1.24
C GLY A 198 -2.66 26.86 0.23
N GLY A 199 -3.09 25.65 0.57
CA GLY A 199 -3.37 25.26 1.96
C GLY A 199 -4.67 25.88 2.54
N PRO A 200 -4.83 25.84 3.87
CA PRO A 200 -3.87 25.27 4.82
C PRO A 200 -3.80 23.72 4.70
N TYR A 201 -2.60 23.17 4.95
CA TYR A 201 -2.40 21.73 5.08
C TYR A 201 -2.75 21.28 6.51
N VAL A 202 -2.79 19.98 6.77
CA VAL A 202 -3.07 19.50 8.11
C VAL A 202 -1.91 19.89 9.05
N TYR A 203 -0.68 19.50 8.69
CA TYR A 203 0.53 19.85 9.44
C TYR A 203 1.82 19.64 8.64
N PRO A 204 2.76 20.60 8.63
CA PRO A 204 2.57 22.02 9.02
C PRO A 204 1.53 22.70 8.13
N LYS A 205 1.00 23.84 8.60
CA LYS A 205 -0.11 24.52 7.90
C LYS A 205 0.25 25.07 6.51
N GLY A 206 1.53 25.22 6.21
CA GLY A 206 1.97 25.80 4.93
C GLY A 206 1.52 27.24 4.72
N PRO A 207 1.33 27.68 3.46
CA PRO A 207 1.73 26.97 2.26
C PRO A 207 3.25 26.94 2.05
N TYR A 208 3.70 26.06 1.14
CA TYR A 208 5.10 26.03 0.69
C TYR A 208 5.21 26.60 -0.74
N ASP A 209 6.13 27.52 -0.94
CA ASP A 209 6.32 28.22 -2.23
C ASP A 209 6.46 27.27 -3.42
N HIS A 210 7.23 26.19 -3.28
CA HIS A 210 7.45 25.24 -4.36
C HIS A 210 6.18 24.49 -4.72
N ILE A 211 5.28 24.22 -3.76
CA ILE A 211 4.01 23.54 -3.99
C ILE A 211 3.03 24.49 -4.69
N VAL A 212 2.98 25.76 -4.26
CA VAL A 212 2.16 26.78 -4.92
C VAL A 212 2.62 27.02 -6.37
N LYS A 213 3.95 27.10 -6.59
CA LYS A 213 4.54 27.25 -7.94
C LYS A 213 4.32 26.06 -8.86
N ALA A 214 3.98 24.88 -8.32
CA ALA A 214 3.63 23.70 -9.09
C ALA A 214 2.17 23.70 -9.59
N SER A 215 1.52 24.88 -9.67
CA SER A 215 0.16 25.03 -10.24
C SER A 215 0.04 24.31 -11.59
N GLY A 216 -1.07 23.60 -11.78
CA GLY A 216 -1.36 22.85 -13.00
C GLY A 216 -0.58 21.53 -13.17
N GLN A 217 0.34 21.18 -12.26
CA GLN A 217 1.06 19.91 -12.30
C GLN A 217 0.25 18.79 -11.67
N ASP A 218 0.47 17.57 -12.16
CA ASP A 218 -0.09 16.36 -11.57
C ASP A 218 0.72 15.95 -10.32
N GLU A 219 0.03 15.29 -9.37
CA GLU A 219 0.62 14.70 -8.17
C GLU A 219 0.37 13.19 -8.15
N THR A 220 1.34 12.44 -7.65
CA THR A 220 1.24 10.99 -7.50
C THR A 220 0.97 10.66 -6.03
N MET A 221 -0.20 10.07 -5.74
CA MET A 221 -0.64 9.69 -4.39
C MET A 221 -0.53 8.19 -4.11
N MET A 222 -0.35 7.37 -5.16
CA MET A 222 0.01 5.96 -5.04
C MET A 222 0.97 5.59 -6.16
N TRP A 223 1.98 4.83 -5.81
CA TRP A 223 3.01 4.38 -6.76
C TRP A 223 3.49 2.98 -6.45
N CYS A 224 4.03 2.31 -7.46
CA CYS A 224 4.67 1.01 -7.37
C CYS A 224 6.09 1.09 -7.92
N VAL A 225 6.97 0.21 -7.42
CA VAL A 225 8.33 0.04 -7.93
C VAL A 225 8.69 -1.45 -7.97
N GLU A 226 9.36 -1.87 -9.02
CA GLU A 226 10.07 -3.14 -9.06
C GLU A 226 11.56 -2.88 -8.87
N ARG A 227 12.16 -3.57 -7.89
CA ARG A 227 13.59 -3.43 -7.56
C ARG A 227 14.41 -4.40 -8.39
N ASP A 228 15.64 -4.02 -8.74
CA ASP A 228 16.56 -4.83 -9.56
C ASP A 228 16.77 -6.25 -9.00
N GLY A 229 16.71 -6.45 -7.68
CA GLY A 229 16.76 -7.76 -7.01
C GLY A 229 15.46 -8.56 -7.04
N GLY A 230 14.44 -8.17 -7.86
CA GLY A 230 13.17 -8.88 -8.00
C GLY A 230 12.19 -8.68 -6.86
N GLY A 231 12.44 -7.77 -5.94
CA GLY A 231 11.49 -7.32 -4.92
C GLY A 231 10.57 -6.24 -5.47
N ARG A 232 9.39 -6.11 -4.86
CA ARG A 232 8.38 -5.10 -5.19
C ARG A 232 8.20 -4.11 -4.06
N GLY A 233 7.79 -2.89 -4.37
CA GLY A 233 7.46 -1.88 -3.38
C GLY A 233 6.28 -1.04 -3.78
N PHE A 234 5.53 -0.49 -2.82
CA PHE A 234 4.53 0.53 -3.08
C PHE A 234 4.42 1.54 -1.94
N GLY A 235 4.01 2.76 -2.27
CA GLY A 235 3.53 3.77 -1.35
C GLY A 235 2.10 4.16 -1.70
N PHE A 236 1.28 4.37 -0.68
CA PHE A 236 -0.12 4.80 -0.81
C PHE A 236 -0.41 5.85 0.24
N THR A 237 -0.77 7.06 -0.17
CA THR A 237 -0.92 8.20 0.75
C THR A 237 -2.31 8.38 1.34
N GLY A 238 -3.32 7.69 0.80
CA GLY A 238 -4.66 7.63 1.38
C GLY A 238 -4.74 6.74 2.62
N GLY A 239 -5.90 6.69 3.25
CA GLY A 239 -6.14 5.83 4.42
C GLY A 239 -6.13 6.56 5.76
N HIS A 240 -6.17 7.90 5.77
CA HIS A 240 -6.42 8.69 6.98
C HIS A 240 -7.78 8.34 7.56
N ARG A 241 -8.83 8.43 6.72
CA ARG A 241 -10.20 8.19 7.15
C ARG A 241 -10.61 6.74 6.94
N HIS A 242 -10.88 6.03 8.03
CA HIS A 242 -11.28 4.62 8.00
C HIS A 242 -12.52 4.36 7.13
N LYS A 243 -13.48 5.28 7.12
CA LYS A 243 -14.70 5.16 6.30
C LYS A 243 -14.43 4.99 4.81
N ASN A 244 -13.29 5.46 4.30
CA ASN A 244 -12.94 5.37 2.89
C ASN A 244 -12.66 3.93 2.43
N TRP A 245 -12.40 2.99 3.35
CA TRP A 245 -12.38 1.57 3.03
C TRP A 245 -13.73 1.03 2.56
N GLY A 246 -14.83 1.78 2.76
CA GLY A 246 -16.15 1.49 2.18
C GLY A 246 -16.25 1.75 0.68
N ASP A 247 -15.40 2.61 0.09
CA ASP A 247 -15.36 2.81 -1.36
C ASP A 247 -14.68 1.61 -2.03
N ASP A 248 -15.36 1.00 -3.01
CA ASP A 248 -14.88 -0.22 -3.66
C ASP A 248 -13.61 0.00 -4.46
N ASN A 249 -13.42 1.13 -5.11
CA ASN A 249 -12.24 1.40 -5.94
C ASN A 249 -11.03 1.84 -5.09
N HIS A 250 -11.26 2.66 -4.06
CA HIS A 250 -10.24 2.98 -3.05
C HIS A 250 -9.69 1.70 -2.40
N ARG A 251 -10.58 0.78 -2.02
CA ARG A 251 -10.21 -0.51 -1.42
C ARG A 251 -9.56 -1.44 -2.44
N LYS A 252 -10.14 -1.56 -3.67
CA LYS A 252 -9.65 -2.44 -4.73
C LYS A 252 -8.20 -2.15 -5.11
N VAL A 253 -7.83 -0.88 -5.30
CA VAL A 253 -6.45 -0.53 -5.68
C VAL A 253 -5.44 -0.96 -4.62
N VAL A 254 -5.80 -0.88 -3.34
CA VAL A 254 -4.95 -1.34 -2.23
C VAL A 254 -4.90 -2.87 -2.17
N LEU A 255 -6.04 -3.56 -2.27
CA LEU A 255 -6.06 -5.04 -2.31
C LEU A 255 -5.25 -5.59 -3.48
N ASN A 256 -5.35 -4.99 -4.66
CA ASN A 256 -4.51 -5.33 -5.81
C ASN A 256 -3.03 -5.15 -5.49
N ALA A 257 -2.65 -4.06 -4.83
CA ALA A 257 -1.26 -3.81 -4.45
C ALA A 257 -0.73 -4.86 -3.46
N LEU A 258 -1.54 -5.27 -2.49
CA LEU A 258 -1.18 -6.30 -1.51
C LEU A 258 -0.94 -7.67 -2.18
N VAL A 259 -1.81 -8.06 -3.11
CA VAL A 259 -1.68 -9.29 -3.90
C VAL A 259 -0.46 -9.23 -4.82
N TRP A 260 -0.31 -8.12 -5.56
CA TRP A 260 0.83 -7.90 -6.44
C TRP A 260 2.16 -7.92 -5.67
N LEU A 261 2.20 -7.29 -4.50
CA LEU A 261 3.39 -7.24 -3.64
C LEU A 261 3.85 -8.65 -3.24
N CYS A 262 2.90 -9.58 -3.03
CA CYS A 262 3.15 -10.98 -2.74
C CYS A 262 3.54 -11.82 -3.97
N LYS A 263 3.74 -11.19 -5.14
CA LYS A 263 4.07 -11.85 -6.41
C LYS A 263 2.98 -12.85 -6.86
N LEU A 264 1.74 -12.63 -6.43
CA LEU A 264 0.57 -13.33 -6.91
C LEU A 264 -0.05 -12.58 -8.11
N GLU A 265 -0.76 -13.32 -8.95
CA GLU A 265 -1.47 -12.72 -10.09
C GLU A 265 -2.69 -11.95 -9.60
N VAL A 266 -2.79 -10.69 -9.95
CA VAL A 266 -3.98 -9.88 -9.73
C VAL A 266 -5.00 -10.22 -10.81
N PRO A 267 -6.25 -10.60 -10.45
CA PRO A 267 -7.28 -10.90 -11.45
C PRO A 267 -7.50 -9.74 -12.44
N ALA A 268 -7.92 -10.05 -13.66
CA ALA A 268 -8.19 -9.03 -14.69
C ALA A 268 -9.21 -7.97 -14.24
N GLY A 269 -10.23 -8.36 -13.45
CA GLY A 269 -11.22 -7.45 -12.83
C GLY A 269 -10.77 -6.81 -11.51
N GLY A 270 -9.51 -7.06 -11.10
CA GLY A 270 -9.01 -6.71 -9.77
C GLY A 270 -9.48 -7.68 -8.69
N VAL A 271 -9.03 -7.44 -7.46
CA VAL A 271 -9.46 -8.23 -6.29
C VAL A 271 -10.86 -7.81 -5.88
N GLU A 272 -11.79 -8.75 -5.94
CA GLU A 272 -13.17 -8.53 -5.52
C GLU A 272 -13.32 -8.63 -4.00
N SER A 273 -14.08 -7.72 -3.43
CA SER A 273 -14.39 -7.72 -1.99
C SER A 273 -15.69 -6.99 -1.71
N THR A 274 -16.35 -7.36 -0.64
CA THR A 274 -17.55 -6.68 -0.14
C THR A 274 -17.29 -6.21 1.27
N VAL A 275 -17.62 -4.95 1.54
CA VAL A 275 -17.53 -4.33 2.87
C VAL A 275 -18.88 -3.66 3.17
N THR A 276 -19.47 -4.03 4.31
CA THR A 276 -20.72 -3.45 4.77
C THR A 276 -20.48 -2.28 5.73
N PRO A 277 -21.49 -1.44 6.01
CA PRO A 277 -21.37 -0.41 7.05
C PRO A 277 -20.99 -0.98 8.43
N GLU A 278 -21.47 -2.19 8.75
CA GLU A 278 -21.17 -2.87 10.01
C GLU A 278 -19.71 -3.31 10.07
N ASP A 279 -19.13 -3.71 8.94
CA ASP A 279 -17.71 -4.05 8.84
C ASP A 279 -16.81 -2.86 9.18
N LEU A 280 -17.20 -1.66 8.75
CA LEU A 280 -16.49 -0.43 9.04
C LEU A 280 -16.56 0.00 10.52
N GLN A 281 -17.48 -0.58 11.30
CA GLN A 281 -17.58 -0.32 12.73
C GLN A 281 -16.83 -1.36 13.59
N GLN A 282 -16.30 -2.41 12.98
CA GLN A 282 -15.59 -3.46 13.71
C GLN A 282 -14.15 -3.07 14.00
N ASN A 283 -13.66 -3.50 15.16
CA ASN A 283 -12.27 -3.37 15.57
C ASN A 283 -11.74 -1.92 15.67
N LEU A 284 -12.60 -0.91 15.68
CA LEU A 284 -12.18 0.47 15.89
C LEU A 284 -11.45 0.61 17.23
N ASP A 285 -10.49 1.51 17.28
CA ASP A 285 -9.77 1.80 18.50
C ASP A 285 -10.66 2.57 19.48
N PRO A 286 -10.53 2.33 20.82
CA PRO A 286 -11.35 2.99 21.83
C PRO A 286 -10.93 4.43 22.05
N LYS A 287 -11.03 5.26 21.03
CA LYS A 287 -10.64 6.67 21.04
C LYS A 287 -11.72 7.54 21.70
N LYS A 288 -11.29 8.50 22.48
CA LYS A 288 -12.21 9.51 23.05
C LYS A 288 -12.50 10.59 22.02
N LYS A 289 -13.73 11.08 22.02
CA LYS A 289 -14.16 12.26 21.23
C LYS A 289 -13.49 13.52 21.71
#